data_f9fc5cdc63115d6a06eb60a09330126a
#
_entry.id   f9fc5cdc63115d6a06eb60a09330126a
#
_cell.length_a   1.000
_cell.length_b   1.000
_cell.length_c   1.000
_cell.angle_alpha   90.00
_cell.angle_beta   90.00
_cell.angle_gamma   90.00
#
_symmetry.space_group_name_H-M   'P 1'
#
loop_
_entity.id
_entity.type
_entity.pdbx_description
1 polymer ?
#
loop_
_entity_poly.entity_id
_entity_poly.type
_entity_poly.pdbx_seq_one_letter_code
_entity_poly.pdbx_strand_id
1 'polypeptide(L)'
;MRNLVADSIRQLARRNAQANRRLALVDITGKVKAGSQDMEKRTVRLVLGKTADGKEILSAPVRWEASGAGALKQHATPKDGEQMTLHSPSGTVGPTSLARWGTYDKDNPPPSKKKDEAVLEFGKGRITIGDKSLKITFGDKSGFEITEDELQMIGRFKGKGGSRPAHYKGGKDSHGDTAVDGNDDVLI
;
A
#
# COMPACT_ATOMS: atom_id res chain seq x y z
N MET A 1 -48.58 31.15 27.50
CA MET A 1 -47.89 29.88 27.88
C MET A 1 -47.02 29.38 26.76
N ARG A 2 -45.72 29.19 26.98
CA ARG A 2 -44.88 28.54 25.98
C ARG A 2 -45.32 27.08 25.88
N ASN A 3 -45.49 26.60 24.64
CA ASN A 3 -45.83 25.22 24.39
C ASN A 3 -44.60 24.35 24.59
N LEU A 4 -44.33 23.88 25.82
CA LEU A 4 -43.18 23.09 26.21
C LEU A 4 -42.99 21.83 25.34
N VAL A 5 -44.10 21.23 24.89
CA VAL A 5 -44.05 20.03 24.01
C VAL A 5 -43.50 20.40 22.65
N ALA A 6 -43.97 21.49 22.04
CA ALA A 6 -43.47 21.95 20.74
C ALA A 6 -42.00 22.33 20.81
N ASP A 7 -41.55 22.96 21.88
CA ASP A 7 -40.15 23.32 22.07
C ASP A 7 -39.25 22.06 22.25
N SER A 8 -39.74 21.06 23.00
CA SER A 8 -39.03 19.75 23.13
C SER A 8 -38.92 19.03 21.80
N ILE A 9 -39.99 19.00 21.01
CA ILE A 9 -39.96 18.36 19.66
C ILE A 9 -38.98 19.09 18.75
N ARG A 10 -38.96 20.41 18.71
CA ARG A 10 -37.98 21.19 17.93
C ARG A 10 -36.55 20.93 18.37
N GLN A 11 -36.30 20.83 19.67
CA GLN A 11 -34.99 20.53 20.23
C GLN A 11 -34.54 19.11 19.83
N LEU A 12 -35.44 18.13 19.90
CA LEU A 12 -35.15 16.76 19.49
C LEU A 12 -34.85 16.68 18.01
N ALA A 13 -35.63 17.35 17.17
CA ALA A 13 -35.38 17.42 15.71
C ALA A 13 -34.02 18.03 15.40
N ARG A 14 -33.63 19.11 16.10
CA ARG A 14 -32.30 19.74 15.92
C ARG A 14 -31.15 18.78 16.32
N ARG A 15 -31.29 18.08 17.46
CA ARG A 15 -30.30 17.09 17.92
C ARG A 15 -30.16 15.93 16.93
N ASN A 16 -31.29 15.44 16.42
CA ASN A 16 -31.31 14.37 15.45
C ASN A 16 -30.63 14.81 14.13
N ALA A 17 -30.95 15.98 13.61
CA ALA A 17 -30.32 16.55 12.43
C ALA A 17 -28.79 16.73 12.64
N GLN A 18 -28.37 17.15 13.82
CA GLN A 18 -26.96 17.28 14.16
C GLN A 18 -26.25 15.91 14.24
N ALA A 19 -26.89 14.91 14.86
CA ALA A 19 -26.37 13.55 14.92
C ALA A 19 -26.21 12.95 13.52
N ASN A 20 -27.21 13.10 12.66
CA ASN A 20 -27.16 12.63 11.28
C ASN A 20 -26.05 13.29 10.47
N ARG A 21 -25.82 14.60 10.63
CA ARG A 21 -24.69 15.29 10.00
C ARG A 21 -23.34 14.75 10.49
N ARG A 22 -23.20 14.49 11.79
CA ARG A 22 -21.97 13.90 12.34
C ARG A 22 -21.74 12.50 11.81
N LEU A 23 -22.77 11.65 11.74
CA LEU A 23 -22.67 10.31 11.18
C LEU A 23 -22.20 10.35 9.71
N ALA A 24 -22.74 11.27 8.91
CA ALA A 24 -22.35 11.43 7.52
C ALA A 24 -20.88 11.89 7.33
N LEU A 25 -20.24 12.41 8.39
CA LEU A 25 -18.86 12.88 8.36
C LEU A 25 -17.86 11.91 9.01
N VAL A 26 -18.33 10.75 9.51
CA VAL A 26 -17.46 9.76 10.14
C VAL A 26 -16.47 9.20 9.14
N ASP A 27 -16.94 8.81 7.96
CA ASP A 27 -16.11 8.28 6.89
C ASP A 27 -16.45 8.98 5.56
N ILE A 28 -15.46 9.62 4.97
CA ILE A 28 -15.59 10.30 3.69
C ILE A 28 -14.49 9.82 2.76
N THR A 29 -14.86 9.28 1.62
CA THR A 29 -13.89 8.92 0.58
C THR A 29 -13.36 10.18 -0.11
N GLY A 30 -12.05 10.25 -0.29
CA GLY A 30 -11.37 11.33 -1.00
C GLY A 30 -10.13 10.83 -1.74
N LYS A 31 -9.55 11.71 -2.54
CA LYS A 31 -8.28 11.44 -3.24
C LYS A 31 -7.15 12.29 -2.66
N VAL A 32 -5.98 11.72 -2.56
CA VAL A 32 -4.78 12.44 -2.10
C VAL A 32 -4.55 13.65 -3.00
N LYS A 33 -4.51 14.83 -2.39
CA LYS A 33 -4.14 16.07 -3.08
C LYS A 33 -2.67 16.03 -3.49
N ALA A 34 -2.40 16.21 -4.77
CA ALA A 34 -1.04 16.20 -5.30
C ALA A 34 -0.11 17.16 -4.54
N GLY A 35 1.06 16.64 -4.15
CA GLY A 35 2.10 17.39 -3.44
C GLY A 35 1.72 17.83 -2.02
N SER A 36 0.71 17.21 -1.40
CA SER A 36 0.27 17.57 -0.04
C SER A 36 0.88 16.73 1.08
N GLN A 37 1.69 15.73 0.71
CA GLN A 37 2.36 14.84 1.67
C GLN A 37 3.47 15.59 2.42
N ASP A 38 3.32 15.71 3.73
CA ASP A 38 4.36 16.19 4.65
C ASP A 38 4.98 14.96 5.33
N MET A 39 6.20 14.62 4.92
CA MET A 39 6.88 13.42 5.40
C MET A 39 7.36 13.55 6.85
N GLU A 40 7.67 14.75 7.33
CA GLU A 40 8.10 15.02 8.69
C GLU A 40 6.93 14.85 9.67
N LYS A 41 5.80 15.50 9.38
CA LYS A 41 4.58 15.42 10.20
C LYS A 41 3.73 14.18 9.89
N ARG A 42 4.04 13.47 8.81
CA ARG A 42 3.27 12.34 8.29
C ARG A 42 1.80 12.70 8.07
N THR A 43 1.58 13.83 7.40
CA THR A 43 0.24 14.32 7.09
C THR A 43 0.01 14.47 5.58
N VAL A 44 -1.23 14.36 5.20
CA VAL A 44 -1.72 14.49 3.82
C VAL A 44 -3.02 15.27 3.81
N ARG A 45 -3.37 15.90 2.70
CA ARG A 45 -4.71 16.47 2.46
C ARG A 45 -5.45 15.62 1.43
N LEU A 46 -6.73 15.45 1.67
CA LEU A 46 -7.63 14.75 0.75
C LEU A 46 -8.56 15.75 0.04
N VAL A 47 -8.74 15.56 -1.25
CA VAL A 47 -9.79 16.21 -2.04
C VAL A 47 -11.07 15.44 -1.77
N LEU A 48 -12.00 16.04 -1.03
CA LEU A 48 -13.26 15.42 -0.61
C LEU A 48 -14.39 15.66 -1.61
N GLY A 49 -14.20 16.58 -2.54
CA GLY A 49 -15.18 16.95 -3.55
C GLY A 49 -14.81 18.25 -4.26
N LYS A 50 -15.76 18.78 -5.00
CA LYS A 50 -15.65 20.10 -5.67
C LYS A 50 -16.87 20.94 -5.38
N THR A 51 -16.67 22.23 -5.29
CA THR A 51 -17.74 23.21 -5.21
C THR A 51 -18.43 23.38 -6.58
N ALA A 52 -19.55 24.07 -6.63
CA ALA A 52 -20.29 24.31 -7.88
C ALA A 52 -19.46 25.07 -8.93
N ASP A 53 -18.51 25.91 -8.50
CA ASP A 53 -17.56 26.64 -9.34
C ASP A 53 -16.27 25.83 -9.65
N GLY A 54 -16.25 24.53 -9.31
CA GLY A 54 -15.19 23.60 -9.67
C GLY A 54 -13.98 23.61 -8.74
N LYS A 55 -13.96 24.42 -7.66
CA LYS A 55 -12.85 24.44 -6.69
C LYS A 55 -12.86 23.18 -5.83
N GLU A 56 -11.66 22.67 -5.54
CA GLU A 56 -11.51 21.50 -4.69
C GLU A 56 -11.86 21.80 -3.22
N ILE A 57 -12.64 20.91 -2.61
CA ILE A 57 -12.90 20.90 -1.17
C ILE A 57 -11.85 20.02 -0.53
N LEU A 58 -10.94 20.62 0.24
CA LEU A 58 -9.81 19.93 0.85
C LEU A 58 -10.07 19.63 2.33
N SER A 59 -9.59 18.48 2.80
CA SER A 59 -9.47 18.22 4.23
C SER A 59 -8.45 19.17 4.89
N ALA A 60 -8.47 19.28 6.23
CA ALA A 60 -7.31 19.70 6.98
C ALA A 60 -6.14 18.72 6.71
N PRO A 61 -4.87 19.10 7.00
CA PRO A 61 -3.78 18.13 7.04
C PRO A 61 -4.10 17.09 8.12
N VAL A 62 -4.14 15.81 7.72
CA VAL A 62 -4.46 14.68 8.61
C VAL A 62 -3.36 13.63 8.49
N ARG A 63 -3.06 12.94 9.59
CA ARG A 63 -2.10 11.85 9.56
C ARG A 63 -2.66 10.68 8.75
N TRP A 64 -1.79 10.00 8.00
CA TRP A 64 -2.19 8.74 7.37
C TRP A 64 -1.86 7.54 8.26
N GLU A 65 -2.68 6.51 8.14
CA GLU A 65 -2.56 5.27 8.88
C GLU A 65 -1.30 4.51 8.47
N ALA A 66 -0.65 3.85 9.43
CA ALA A 66 0.44 2.91 9.20
C ALA A 66 -0.03 1.52 9.63
N SER A 67 0.31 0.48 8.85
CA SER A 67 -0.05 -0.91 9.18
C SER A 67 0.70 -1.45 10.39
N GLY A 68 1.79 -0.80 10.79
CA GLY A 68 2.55 -1.13 11.99
C GLY A 68 3.44 0.03 12.42
N ALA A 69 3.37 0.38 13.71
CA ALA A 69 4.12 1.52 14.28
C ALA A 69 4.88 1.15 15.56
N GLY A 70 4.87 -0.12 15.96
CA GLY A 70 5.52 -0.64 17.17
C GLY A 70 6.69 -1.57 16.83
N ALA A 71 6.62 -2.83 17.29
CA ALA A 71 7.60 -3.87 16.98
C ALA A 71 7.68 -4.14 15.48
N LEU A 72 6.53 -4.29 14.81
CA LEU A 72 6.43 -4.21 13.36
C LEU A 72 6.37 -2.74 12.95
N LYS A 73 7.28 -2.31 12.11
CA LYS A 73 7.28 -0.97 11.50
C LYS A 73 7.13 -1.11 10.00
N GLN A 74 6.04 -0.55 9.48
CA GLN A 74 5.78 -0.51 8.04
C GLN A 74 5.71 0.95 7.58
N HIS A 75 6.43 1.26 6.51
CA HIS A 75 6.44 2.59 5.90
C HIS A 75 5.91 2.52 4.48
N ALA A 76 4.85 3.24 4.23
CA ALA A 76 4.35 3.55 2.89
C ALA A 76 3.87 5.00 2.87
N THR A 77 4.02 5.64 1.73
CA THR A 77 3.55 7.02 1.51
C THR A 77 2.39 7.01 0.53
N PRO A 78 1.26 7.63 0.86
CA PRO A 78 0.14 7.75 -0.07
C PRO A 78 0.57 8.45 -1.35
N LYS A 79 0.20 7.89 -2.49
CA LYS A 79 0.50 8.45 -3.81
C LYS A 79 -0.47 9.57 -4.16
N ASP A 80 -0.02 10.55 -4.95
CA ASP A 80 -0.89 11.57 -5.52
C ASP A 80 -2.06 10.95 -6.28
N GLY A 81 -3.29 11.39 -5.97
CA GLY A 81 -4.51 10.87 -6.57
C GLY A 81 -4.98 9.51 -6.02
N GLU A 82 -4.24 8.90 -5.11
CA GLU A 82 -4.67 7.65 -4.45
C GLU A 82 -5.96 7.85 -3.65
N GLN A 83 -6.88 6.90 -3.75
CA GLN A 83 -8.12 6.94 -3.00
C GLN A 83 -7.91 6.53 -1.55
N MET A 84 -8.32 7.40 -0.63
CA MET A 84 -8.26 7.16 0.81
C MET A 84 -9.60 7.49 1.47
N THR A 85 -9.81 6.95 2.66
CA THR A 85 -10.96 7.28 3.51
C THR A 85 -10.52 8.22 4.62
N LEU A 86 -11.10 9.42 4.67
CA LEU A 86 -10.99 10.31 5.82
C LEU A 86 -11.88 9.79 6.94
N HIS A 87 -11.28 9.25 7.99
CA HIS A 87 -11.96 8.73 9.15
C HIS A 87 -11.97 9.74 10.27
N SER A 88 -13.18 10.14 10.73
CA SER A 88 -13.41 11.14 11.77
C SER A 88 -14.33 10.57 12.84
N PRO A 89 -13.82 9.84 13.85
CA PRO A 89 -14.64 9.10 14.82
C PRO A 89 -15.68 9.94 15.55
N SER A 90 -15.40 11.22 15.77
CA SER A 90 -16.34 12.17 16.40
C SER A 90 -17.40 12.73 15.44
N GLY A 91 -17.32 12.39 14.15
CA GLY A 91 -18.10 13.04 13.10
C GLY A 91 -17.76 14.51 12.91
N THR A 92 -16.54 14.90 13.29
CA THR A 92 -16.01 16.25 13.07
C THR A 92 -14.69 16.13 12.32
N VAL A 93 -14.68 16.63 11.11
CA VAL A 93 -13.47 16.66 10.27
C VAL A 93 -12.49 17.68 10.84
N GLY A 94 -11.27 17.23 11.13
CA GLY A 94 -10.24 18.09 11.72
C GLY A 94 -8.90 17.39 11.93
N PRO A 95 -7.97 17.98 12.70
CA PRO A 95 -6.61 17.44 12.89
C PRO A 95 -6.57 16.05 13.57
N THR A 96 -7.63 15.64 14.25
CA THR A 96 -7.77 14.31 14.88
C THR A 96 -8.30 13.25 13.93
N SER A 97 -8.73 13.63 12.73
CA SER A 97 -9.12 12.68 11.68
C SER A 97 -7.88 11.97 11.14
N LEU A 98 -8.09 10.78 10.58
CA LEU A 98 -7.03 9.95 9.98
C LEU A 98 -7.37 9.69 8.50
N ALA A 99 -6.36 9.73 7.65
CA ALA A 99 -6.45 9.20 6.30
C ALA A 99 -6.12 7.70 6.35
N ARG A 100 -7.11 6.87 6.09
CA ARG A 100 -6.99 5.41 6.03
C ARG A 100 -6.83 4.96 4.58
N TRP A 101 -6.09 3.89 4.37
CA TRP A 101 -5.97 3.28 3.05
C TRP A 101 -7.35 2.90 2.51
N GLY A 102 -7.61 3.31 1.28
CA GLY A 102 -8.91 3.13 0.62
C GLY A 102 -8.98 1.87 -0.23
N THR A 103 -9.81 1.94 -1.25
CA THR A 103 -10.00 0.87 -2.24
C THR A 103 -9.36 1.24 -3.56
N TYR A 104 -9.09 0.24 -4.38
CA TYR A 104 -8.62 0.46 -5.75
C TYR A 104 -9.66 1.22 -6.57
N ASP A 105 -9.20 2.01 -7.53
CA ASP A 105 -10.02 2.70 -8.49
C ASP A 105 -9.44 2.55 -9.92
N LYS A 106 -10.06 3.22 -10.90
CA LYS A 106 -9.61 3.15 -12.30
C LYS A 106 -8.21 3.74 -12.52
N ASP A 107 -7.81 4.69 -11.69
CA ASP A 107 -6.52 5.40 -11.81
C ASP A 107 -5.42 4.65 -11.03
N ASN A 108 -5.82 3.86 -10.04
CA ASN A 108 -4.96 3.01 -9.22
C ASN A 108 -5.57 1.60 -9.14
N PRO A 109 -5.43 0.79 -10.20
CA PRO A 109 -5.98 -0.56 -10.24
C PRO A 109 -5.22 -1.53 -9.32
N PRO A 110 -5.84 -2.67 -8.94
CA PRO A 110 -5.15 -3.69 -8.15
C PRO A 110 -3.97 -4.29 -8.91
N PRO A 111 -2.90 -4.69 -8.20
CA PRO A 111 -1.70 -5.27 -8.81
C PRO A 111 -1.94 -6.66 -9.41
N SER A 112 -3.05 -7.31 -9.10
CA SER A 112 -3.48 -8.58 -9.69
C SER A 112 -5.00 -8.68 -9.79
N LYS A 113 -5.46 -9.54 -10.72
CA LYS A 113 -6.86 -9.93 -10.91
C LYS A 113 -7.11 -11.40 -10.56
N LYS A 114 -6.09 -12.13 -10.14
CA LYS A 114 -6.20 -13.54 -9.77
C LYS A 114 -6.73 -13.67 -8.35
N LYS A 115 -7.49 -14.73 -8.08
CA LYS A 115 -8.13 -14.99 -6.78
C LYS A 115 -7.17 -15.59 -5.76
N ASP A 116 -6.27 -16.45 -6.24
CA ASP A 116 -5.50 -17.37 -5.40
C ASP A 116 -4.05 -16.89 -5.26
N GLU A 117 -3.86 -15.57 -5.16
CA GLU A 117 -2.56 -14.97 -4.89
C GLU A 117 -2.67 -13.68 -4.06
N ALA A 118 -1.65 -13.46 -3.22
CA ALA A 118 -1.41 -12.19 -2.56
C ALA A 118 -0.23 -11.47 -3.24
N VAL A 119 -0.39 -10.18 -3.51
CA VAL A 119 0.63 -9.38 -4.20
C VAL A 119 0.95 -8.12 -3.42
N LEU A 120 2.24 -7.89 -3.18
CA LEU A 120 2.78 -6.62 -2.73
C LEU A 120 3.65 -6.04 -3.84
N GLU A 121 3.33 -4.82 -4.27
CA GLU A 121 4.04 -4.16 -5.36
C GLU A 121 4.45 -2.75 -4.98
N PHE A 122 5.70 -2.40 -5.26
CA PHE A 122 6.21 -1.05 -5.11
C PHE A 122 7.23 -0.74 -6.21
N GLY A 123 6.88 0.17 -7.10
CA GLY A 123 7.69 0.50 -8.28
C GLY A 123 7.91 -0.73 -9.16
N LYS A 124 9.17 -1.15 -9.30
CA LYS A 124 9.54 -2.38 -10.03
C LYS A 124 9.65 -3.62 -9.13
N GLY A 125 9.54 -3.44 -7.82
CA GLY A 125 9.61 -4.54 -6.85
C GLY A 125 8.25 -5.18 -6.68
N ARG A 126 8.19 -6.52 -6.74
CA ARG A 126 6.97 -7.29 -6.60
C ARG A 126 7.21 -8.56 -5.80
N ILE A 127 6.34 -8.81 -4.82
CA ILE A 127 6.26 -10.07 -4.09
C ILE A 127 4.91 -10.69 -4.43
N THR A 128 4.91 -11.91 -4.93
CA THR A 128 3.69 -12.67 -5.23
C THR A 128 3.72 -13.95 -4.41
N ILE A 129 2.68 -14.19 -3.64
CA ILE A 129 2.47 -15.40 -2.85
C ILE A 129 1.26 -16.10 -3.45
N GLY A 130 1.48 -17.25 -4.03
CA GLY A 130 0.43 -18.14 -4.54
C GLY A 130 0.36 -19.44 -3.73
N ASP A 131 -0.58 -20.32 -4.08
CA ASP A 131 -0.74 -21.61 -3.38
C ASP A 131 0.49 -22.51 -3.49
N LYS A 132 1.26 -22.39 -4.58
CA LYS A 132 2.35 -23.30 -4.91
C LYS A 132 3.72 -22.62 -5.01
N SER A 133 3.78 -21.31 -4.96
CA SER A 133 5.04 -20.59 -5.05
C SER A 133 5.05 -19.24 -4.35
N LEU A 134 6.23 -18.87 -3.89
CA LEU A 134 6.58 -17.50 -3.47
C LEU A 134 7.56 -16.94 -4.49
N LYS A 135 7.19 -15.84 -5.16
CA LYS A 135 8.01 -15.18 -6.15
C LYS A 135 8.34 -13.75 -5.73
N ILE A 136 9.61 -13.39 -5.76
CA ILE A 136 10.09 -12.03 -5.53
C ILE A 136 10.85 -11.58 -6.76
N THR A 137 10.42 -10.48 -7.38
CA THR A 137 11.04 -9.94 -8.59
C THR A 137 11.35 -8.46 -8.47
N PHE A 138 12.31 -8.01 -9.25
CA PHE A 138 12.59 -6.60 -9.50
C PHE A 138 12.67 -6.35 -11.01
N GLY A 139 11.58 -5.82 -11.56
CA GLY A 139 11.34 -5.80 -13.00
C GLY A 139 11.25 -7.22 -13.57
N ASP A 140 11.59 -7.35 -14.89
CA ASP A 140 11.41 -8.60 -15.62
C ASP A 140 12.68 -9.48 -15.63
N LYS A 141 13.79 -8.99 -15.07
CA LYS A 141 15.13 -9.59 -15.29
C LYS A 141 15.79 -10.14 -14.05
N SER A 142 15.25 -9.90 -12.87
CA SER A 142 15.88 -10.35 -11.63
C SER A 142 14.87 -10.74 -10.58
N GLY A 143 15.18 -11.79 -9.84
CA GLY A 143 14.35 -12.29 -8.77
C GLY A 143 14.65 -13.72 -8.39
N PHE A 144 13.76 -14.29 -7.65
CA PHE A 144 13.74 -15.72 -7.37
C PHE A 144 12.30 -16.21 -7.16
N GLU A 145 12.12 -17.49 -7.39
CA GLU A 145 10.87 -18.20 -7.15
C GLU A 145 11.17 -19.42 -6.28
N ILE A 146 10.40 -19.60 -5.23
CA ILE A 146 10.46 -20.74 -4.32
C ILE A 146 9.18 -21.54 -4.55
N THR A 147 9.33 -22.80 -4.83
CA THR A 147 8.26 -23.81 -4.86
C THR A 147 8.49 -24.83 -3.73
N GLU A 148 7.65 -25.87 -3.67
CA GLU A 148 7.84 -26.97 -2.74
C GLU A 148 9.15 -27.75 -3.01
N ASP A 149 9.54 -27.82 -4.29
CA ASP A 149 10.65 -28.70 -4.76
C ASP A 149 11.94 -27.93 -4.98
N GLU A 150 11.91 -26.64 -5.32
CA GLU A 150 13.10 -25.92 -5.75
C GLU A 150 13.09 -24.42 -5.43
N LEU A 151 14.28 -23.83 -5.44
CA LEU A 151 14.49 -22.38 -5.48
C LEU A 151 15.12 -22.03 -6.83
N GLN A 152 14.37 -21.36 -7.69
CA GLN A 152 14.84 -20.91 -8.99
C GLN A 152 15.28 -19.45 -8.96
N MET A 153 16.48 -19.16 -9.45
CA MET A 153 16.99 -17.79 -9.63
C MET A 153 16.57 -17.23 -10.98
N ILE A 154 16.03 -16.03 -11.00
CA ILE A 154 15.67 -15.29 -12.21
C ILE A 154 16.75 -14.25 -12.47
N GLY A 155 17.49 -14.41 -13.54
CA GLY A 155 18.59 -13.52 -13.88
C GLY A 155 19.94 -13.96 -13.32
N ARG A 156 20.87 -13.02 -13.18
CA ARG A 156 22.25 -13.29 -12.79
C ARG A 156 22.42 -13.34 -11.29
N PHE A 157 22.89 -14.46 -10.76
CA PHE A 157 23.34 -14.56 -9.38
C PHE A 157 24.76 -14.03 -9.20
N LYS A 158 24.95 -13.13 -8.23
CA LYS A 158 26.28 -12.66 -7.83
C LYS A 158 26.41 -12.78 -6.32
N GLY A 159 27.21 -13.73 -5.85
CA GLY A 159 27.58 -13.82 -4.43
C GLY A 159 28.33 -12.56 -3.99
N LYS A 160 28.22 -12.19 -2.70
CA LYS A 160 28.87 -10.99 -2.14
C LYS A 160 30.40 -11.08 -2.37
N GLY A 161 30.95 -10.12 -3.11
CA GLY A 161 32.38 -10.09 -3.45
C GLY A 161 32.83 -11.09 -4.51
N GLY A 162 31.92 -11.94 -5.03
CA GLY A 162 32.22 -12.90 -6.08
C GLY A 162 32.55 -12.21 -7.40
N SER A 163 33.71 -12.51 -7.95
CA SER A 163 34.17 -12.05 -9.27
C SER A 163 34.44 -13.21 -10.23
N ARG A 164 34.35 -14.45 -9.76
CA ARG A 164 34.61 -15.64 -10.56
C ARG A 164 33.33 -16.40 -10.84
N PRO A 165 33.16 -16.98 -12.05
CA PRO A 165 32.07 -17.90 -12.32
C PRO A 165 32.15 -19.11 -11.37
N ALA A 166 31.01 -19.65 -10.98
CA ALA A 166 30.98 -20.91 -10.27
C ALA A 166 31.39 -22.04 -11.25
N HIS A 167 32.18 -22.97 -10.73
CA HIS A 167 32.56 -24.16 -11.51
C HIS A 167 31.39 -25.13 -11.58
N TYR A 168 31.17 -25.69 -12.73
CA TYR A 168 30.23 -26.76 -13.01
C TYR A 168 30.93 -27.97 -13.56
N LYS A 169 30.39 -29.17 -13.41
CA LYS A 169 30.93 -30.40 -13.94
C LYS A 169 31.24 -30.27 -15.43
N GLY A 170 32.46 -30.53 -15.84
CA GLY A 170 32.94 -30.36 -17.22
C GLY A 170 33.42 -28.94 -17.55
N GLY A 171 33.27 -27.97 -16.63
CA GLY A 171 33.85 -26.63 -16.79
C GLY A 171 35.39 -26.70 -16.68
N LYS A 172 36.09 -25.86 -17.44
CA LYS A 172 37.56 -25.75 -17.36
C LYS A 172 37.93 -24.60 -16.41
N ASP A 173 38.97 -24.83 -15.59
CA ASP A 173 39.56 -23.77 -14.77
C ASP A 173 40.53 -22.88 -15.59
N SER A 174 41.21 -21.95 -14.90
CA SER A 174 42.19 -21.05 -15.54
C SER A 174 43.44 -21.77 -16.10
N HIS A 175 43.67 -23.02 -15.72
CA HIS A 175 44.77 -23.86 -16.15
C HIS A 175 44.34 -24.87 -17.24
N GLY A 176 43.05 -24.90 -17.57
CA GLY A 176 42.51 -25.80 -18.59
C GLY A 176 42.09 -27.16 -18.04
N ASP A 177 42.19 -27.38 -16.73
CA ASP A 177 41.76 -28.60 -16.07
C ASP A 177 40.22 -28.69 -16.05
N THR A 178 39.70 -29.88 -16.30
CA THR A 178 38.28 -30.15 -16.33
C THR A 178 37.81 -30.54 -14.94
N ALA A 179 36.80 -29.84 -14.43
CA ALA A 179 36.15 -30.18 -13.17
C ALA A 179 35.50 -31.58 -13.29
N VAL A 180 35.97 -32.53 -12.49
CA VAL A 180 35.45 -33.92 -12.46
C VAL A 180 34.21 -34.06 -11.58
N ASP A 181 34.06 -33.19 -10.59
CA ASP A 181 32.93 -33.12 -9.70
C ASP A 181 32.19 -31.79 -9.85
N GLY A 182 30.86 -31.83 -9.81
CA GLY A 182 29.98 -30.68 -9.81
C GLY A 182 29.03 -30.74 -8.59
N ASN A 183 28.49 -29.61 -8.20
CA ASN A 183 27.39 -29.59 -7.28
C ASN A 183 26.08 -29.66 -8.08
N ASP A 184 25.40 -30.79 -7.98
CA ASP A 184 24.15 -31.03 -8.72
C ASP A 184 22.99 -30.17 -8.17
N ASP A 185 23.15 -29.60 -6.97
CA ASP A 185 22.17 -28.71 -6.32
C ASP A 185 22.32 -27.24 -6.74
N VAL A 186 23.37 -26.88 -7.46
CA VAL A 186 23.62 -25.51 -7.96
C VAL A 186 23.64 -25.51 -9.48
N LEU A 187 22.48 -25.29 -10.05
CA LEU A 187 22.31 -25.05 -11.49
C LEU A 187 22.51 -23.55 -11.78
N ILE A 188 23.54 -23.18 -12.55
CA ILE A 188 23.89 -21.80 -12.94
C ILE A 188 23.75 -21.63 -14.45
#